data_544849472b5b98040a346f08c5c9eca2
#
_entry.id   544849472b5b98040a346f08c5c9eca2
#
_cell.length_a   1.000
_cell.length_b   1.000
_cell.length_c   1.000
_cell.angle_alpha   90.00
_cell.angle_beta   90.00
_cell.angle_gamma   90.00
#
_symmetry.space_group_name_H-M   'P 1'
#
loop_
_entity.id
_entity.type
_entity.pdbx_description
1 polymer ?
#
loop_
_entity_poly.entity_id
_entity_poly.type
_entity_poly.pdbx_seq_one_letter_code
_entity_poly.pdbx_strand_id
1 'polypeptide(L)'
;MRWNNHSGLEGTHAFLSASSYHWLNYTDEKLISVFKNKLAAQRGTELHDFASRCIKLKQRLPRSNKALNAFVNDAIGFNMDSEVLLYYSDICYGTADGIYFGKQRGSDRMILRIHDLKTGEIPAKMDQLMIYTALFCLEYGMKPGEMDIELRIYQGMDILFYNPKPEEILPIMDTIIRFDKIIKEVKTVEGVN
;
A
#
# COMPACT_ATOMS: atom_id res chain seq x y z
N MET A 1 -0.39 -6.51 -48.63
CA MET A 1 -0.31 -7.42 -47.46
C MET A 1 -1.43 -7.06 -46.51
N ARG A 2 -2.16 -8.03 -45.94
CA ARG A 2 -3.24 -7.77 -44.95
C ARG A 2 -2.72 -8.15 -43.58
N TRP A 3 -2.75 -7.19 -42.62
CA TRP A 3 -2.32 -7.42 -41.26
C TRP A 3 -3.34 -8.26 -40.49
N ASN A 4 -2.85 -9.15 -39.64
CA ASN A 4 -3.73 -9.89 -38.73
C ASN A 4 -4.30 -8.96 -37.66
N ASN A 5 -5.55 -9.24 -37.26
CA ASN A 5 -6.21 -8.47 -36.20
C ASN A 5 -5.87 -9.08 -34.83
N HIS A 6 -5.35 -8.24 -33.93
CA HIS A 6 -5.04 -8.57 -32.53
C HIS A 6 -5.67 -7.57 -31.55
N SER A 7 -6.87 -7.07 -31.87
CA SER A 7 -7.57 -6.05 -31.07
C SER A 7 -7.75 -6.43 -29.58
N GLY A 8 -7.83 -7.72 -29.27
CA GLY A 8 -7.89 -8.19 -27.87
C GLY A 8 -6.61 -7.97 -27.05
N LEU A 9 -5.50 -7.56 -27.70
CA LEU A 9 -4.22 -7.27 -27.05
C LEU A 9 -3.90 -5.76 -27.02
N GLU A 10 -4.77 -4.92 -27.56
CA GLU A 10 -4.59 -3.47 -27.56
C GLU A 10 -4.54 -2.93 -26.12
N GLY A 11 -3.56 -2.05 -25.86
CA GLY A 11 -3.34 -1.48 -24.53
C GLY A 11 -2.70 -2.42 -23.50
N THR A 12 -2.40 -3.68 -23.88
CA THR A 12 -1.71 -4.63 -23.00
C THR A 12 -0.23 -4.70 -23.30
N HIS A 13 0.57 -5.12 -22.31
CA HIS A 13 2.01 -5.35 -22.49
C HIS A 13 2.33 -6.83 -22.27
N ALA A 14 2.93 -7.46 -23.30
CA ALA A 14 3.41 -8.81 -23.18
C ALA A 14 4.56 -8.91 -22.17
N PHE A 15 4.71 -10.08 -21.53
CA PHE A 15 5.85 -10.34 -20.64
C PHE A 15 7.19 -10.23 -21.40
N LEU A 16 7.25 -10.80 -22.59
CA LEU A 16 8.40 -10.65 -23.52
C LEU A 16 8.08 -9.55 -24.55
N SER A 17 7.96 -8.33 -24.08
CA SER A 17 7.65 -7.17 -24.92
C SER A 17 8.88 -6.73 -25.72
N ALA A 18 8.68 -6.32 -26.97
CA ALA A 18 9.76 -5.77 -27.81
C ALA A 18 10.36 -4.47 -27.22
N SER A 19 9.55 -3.65 -26.53
CA SER A 19 10.03 -2.44 -25.85
C SER A 19 10.91 -2.74 -24.64
N SER A 20 10.77 -3.92 -24.03
CA SER A 20 11.56 -4.39 -22.89
C SER A 20 12.60 -5.45 -23.30
N TYR A 21 13.28 -5.24 -24.40
CA TYR A 21 14.14 -6.20 -25.12
C TYR A 21 15.28 -6.84 -24.29
N HIS A 22 15.53 -6.41 -23.05
CA HIS A 22 16.59 -6.98 -22.18
C HIS A 22 16.44 -8.49 -21.95
N TRP A 23 15.23 -9.07 -22.08
CA TRP A 23 14.96 -10.49 -21.96
C TRP A 23 15.71 -11.34 -23.01
N LEU A 24 16.15 -10.76 -24.12
CA LEU A 24 17.01 -11.44 -25.10
C LEU A 24 18.33 -11.96 -24.50
N ASN A 25 18.80 -11.32 -23.41
CA ASN A 25 20.04 -11.68 -22.72
C ASN A 25 19.79 -12.49 -21.43
N TYR A 26 18.57 -12.98 -21.19
CA TYR A 26 18.29 -13.80 -20.01
C TYR A 26 18.79 -15.22 -20.24
N THR A 27 19.35 -15.85 -19.19
CA THR A 27 19.44 -17.29 -19.10
C THR A 27 18.06 -17.87 -18.78
N ASP A 28 17.89 -19.18 -18.97
CA ASP A 28 16.62 -19.86 -18.63
C ASP A 28 16.25 -19.66 -17.15
N GLU A 29 17.25 -19.74 -16.25
CA GLU A 29 17.03 -19.53 -14.81
C GLU A 29 16.58 -18.09 -14.51
N LYS A 30 17.20 -17.10 -15.18
CA LYS A 30 16.81 -15.70 -15.03
C LYS A 30 15.40 -15.47 -15.54
N LEU A 31 15.05 -16.02 -16.69
CA LEU A 31 13.70 -15.94 -17.24
C LEU A 31 12.66 -16.52 -16.29
N ILE A 32 12.91 -17.72 -15.77
CA ILE A 32 12.04 -18.40 -14.80
C ILE A 32 11.87 -17.54 -13.54
N SER A 33 12.97 -17.00 -13.00
CA SER A 33 12.94 -16.16 -11.80
C SER A 33 12.12 -14.90 -12.01
N VAL A 34 12.32 -14.17 -13.11
CA VAL A 34 11.56 -12.94 -13.42
C VAL A 34 10.08 -13.23 -13.65
N PHE A 35 9.76 -14.36 -14.32
CA PHE A 35 8.36 -14.76 -14.52
C PHE A 35 7.68 -15.16 -13.22
N LYS A 36 8.36 -15.90 -12.34
CA LYS A 36 7.84 -16.23 -10.99
C LYS A 36 7.56 -14.98 -10.17
N ASN A 37 8.43 -13.96 -10.22
CA ASN A 37 8.21 -12.70 -9.53
C ASN A 37 6.98 -11.96 -10.07
N LYS A 38 6.76 -11.97 -11.39
CA LYS A 38 5.53 -11.41 -12.00
C LYS A 38 4.27 -12.14 -11.51
N LEU A 39 4.29 -13.47 -11.49
CA LEU A 39 3.17 -14.27 -10.97
C LEU A 39 2.92 -14.01 -9.48
N ALA A 40 3.98 -13.85 -8.67
CA ALA A 40 3.85 -13.54 -7.25
C ALA A 40 3.21 -12.15 -7.04
N ALA A 41 3.60 -11.14 -7.83
CA ALA A 41 2.99 -9.81 -7.79
C ALA A 41 1.49 -9.85 -8.16
N GLN A 42 1.12 -10.59 -9.22
CA GLN A 42 -0.28 -10.76 -9.61
C GLN A 42 -1.10 -11.43 -8.50
N ARG A 43 -0.59 -12.52 -7.92
CA ARG A 43 -1.25 -13.19 -6.78
C ARG A 43 -1.38 -12.26 -5.58
N GLY A 44 -0.39 -11.41 -5.34
CA GLY A 44 -0.46 -10.38 -4.31
C GLY A 44 -1.66 -9.46 -4.50
N THR A 45 -1.83 -8.91 -5.69
CA THR A 45 -2.98 -8.05 -6.03
C THR A 45 -4.32 -8.79 -5.84
N GLU A 46 -4.44 -10.03 -6.32
CA GLU A 46 -5.65 -10.85 -6.15
C GLU A 46 -6.01 -11.09 -4.67
N LEU A 47 -4.99 -11.28 -3.80
CA LEU A 47 -5.19 -11.46 -2.36
C LEU A 47 -5.62 -10.16 -1.67
N HIS A 48 -5.08 -9.00 -2.05
CA HIS A 48 -5.53 -7.70 -1.54
C HIS A 48 -6.98 -7.42 -1.95
N ASP A 49 -7.34 -7.65 -3.21
CA ASP A 49 -8.72 -7.52 -3.71
C ASP A 49 -9.69 -8.43 -2.96
N PHE A 50 -9.29 -9.67 -2.71
CA PHE A 50 -10.08 -10.61 -1.93
C PHE A 50 -10.26 -10.14 -0.48
N ALA A 51 -9.18 -9.73 0.18
CA ALA A 51 -9.21 -9.20 1.54
C ALA A 51 -10.14 -7.99 1.66
N SER A 52 -10.00 -7.02 0.74
CA SER A 52 -10.86 -5.83 0.68
C SER A 52 -12.34 -6.19 0.55
N ARG A 53 -12.69 -7.14 -0.34
CA ARG A 53 -14.08 -7.61 -0.48
C ARG A 53 -14.60 -8.24 0.81
N CYS A 54 -13.80 -9.09 1.46
CA CYS A 54 -14.19 -9.71 2.74
C CYS A 54 -14.43 -8.66 3.82
N ILE A 55 -13.58 -7.63 3.92
CA ILE A 55 -13.71 -6.55 4.90
C ILE A 55 -14.98 -5.73 4.63
N LYS A 56 -15.20 -5.30 3.38
CA LYS A 56 -16.40 -4.54 2.97
C LYS A 56 -17.71 -5.29 3.22
N LEU A 57 -17.71 -6.61 2.98
CA LEU A 57 -18.86 -7.49 3.21
C LEU A 57 -18.95 -7.97 4.67
N LYS A 58 -17.99 -7.61 5.55
CA LYS A 58 -17.87 -8.10 6.93
C LYS A 58 -17.84 -9.63 7.04
N GLN A 59 -17.32 -10.28 5.99
CA GLN A 59 -17.19 -11.73 5.91
C GLN A 59 -15.89 -12.18 6.57
N ARG A 60 -15.99 -12.70 7.80
CA ARG A 60 -14.83 -13.23 8.52
C ARG A 60 -14.28 -14.49 7.87
N LEU A 61 -12.98 -14.62 7.89
CA LEU A 61 -12.28 -15.82 7.45
C LEU A 61 -12.06 -16.77 8.64
N PRO A 62 -11.83 -18.08 8.38
CA PRO A 62 -11.49 -19.04 9.44
C PRO A 62 -10.33 -18.54 10.29
N ARG A 63 -10.39 -18.77 11.60
CA ARG A 63 -9.29 -18.40 12.51
C ARG A 63 -8.05 -19.23 12.16
N SER A 64 -6.97 -18.56 11.85
CA SER A 64 -5.66 -19.16 11.60
C SER A 64 -4.58 -18.09 11.80
N ASN A 65 -3.34 -18.51 11.88
CA ASN A 65 -2.17 -17.63 11.94
C ASN A 65 -1.68 -17.16 10.56
N LYS A 66 -2.40 -17.46 9.48
CA LYS A 66 -2.08 -16.91 8.14
C LYS A 66 -2.37 -15.41 8.10
N ALA A 67 -1.41 -14.64 7.60
CA ALA A 67 -1.49 -13.18 7.50
C ALA A 67 -2.82 -12.68 6.92
N LEU A 68 -3.27 -13.25 5.81
CA LEU A 68 -4.54 -12.88 5.18
C LEU A 68 -5.74 -13.03 6.14
N ASN A 69 -5.84 -14.18 6.83
CA ASN A 69 -6.99 -14.45 7.71
C ASN A 69 -6.97 -13.54 8.94
N ALA A 70 -5.78 -13.32 9.52
CA ALA A 70 -5.59 -12.43 10.66
C ALA A 70 -5.91 -10.98 10.26
N PHE A 71 -5.36 -10.49 9.14
CA PHE A 71 -5.62 -9.15 8.61
C PHE A 71 -7.11 -8.88 8.42
N VAL A 72 -7.81 -9.74 7.67
CA VAL A 72 -9.25 -9.57 7.39
C VAL A 72 -10.06 -9.59 8.69
N ASN A 73 -9.79 -10.54 9.59
CA ASN A 73 -10.54 -10.66 10.83
C ASN A 73 -10.30 -9.49 11.79
N ASP A 74 -9.07 -8.99 11.86
CA ASP A 74 -8.72 -7.82 12.66
C ASP A 74 -9.31 -6.54 12.07
N ALA A 75 -9.21 -6.35 10.75
CA ALA A 75 -9.81 -5.20 10.08
C ALA A 75 -11.33 -5.13 10.32
N ILE A 76 -12.05 -6.27 10.23
CA ILE A 76 -13.47 -6.34 10.57
C ILE A 76 -13.69 -6.08 12.08
N GLY A 77 -12.83 -6.63 12.94
CA GLY A 77 -12.91 -6.48 14.39
C GLY A 77 -12.71 -5.05 14.89
N PHE A 78 -11.83 -4.31 14.22
CA PHE A 78 -11.57 -2.89 14.49
C PHE A 78 -12.46 -1.94 13.69
N ASN A 79 -13.37 -2.47 12.87
CA ASN A 79 -14.27 -1.70 12.00
C ASN A 79 -13.50 -0.77 11.05
N MET A 80 -12.45 -1.30 10.43
CA MET A 80 -11.60 -0.56 9.50
C MET A 80 -12.25 -0.47 8.12
N ASP A 81 -11.95 0.63 7.43
CA ASP A 81 -12.19 0.76 5.99
C ASP A 81 -11.00 0.18 5.22
N SER A 82 -11.26 -0.44 4.07
CA SER A 82 -10.23 -1.05 3.23
C SER A 82 -10.01 -0.28 1.94
N GLU A 83 -8.77 -0.28 1.44
CA GLU A 83 -8.37 0.39 0.19
C GLU A 83 -8.73 1.88 0.21
N VAL A 84 -8.30 2.58 1.26
CA VAL A 84 -8.54 4.02 1.41
C VAL A 84 -7.37 4.79 0.82
N LEU A 85 -7.66 5.62 -0.18
CA LEU A 85 -6.69 6.55 -0.75
C LEU A 85 -6.45 7.70 0.23
N LEU A 86 -5.20 7.90 0.62
CA LEU A 86 -4.72 9.06 1.37
C LEU A 86 -3.98 9.99 0.42
N TYR A 87 -4.34 11.25 0.41
CA TYR A 87 -3.90 12.19 -0.60
C TYR A 87 -3.32 13.47 0.03
N TYR A 88 -2.16 13.87 -0.40
CA TYR A 88 -1.59 15.18 -0.10
C TYR A 88 -1.52 16.06 -1.37
N SER A 89 -1.08 15.47 -2.49
CA SER A 89 -0.98 16.14 -3.79
C SER A 89 -0.91 15.10 -4.91
N ASP A 90 -1.00 15.55 -6.17
CA ASP A 90 -0.90 14.70 -7.37
C ASP A 90 0.43 13.93 -7.50
N ILE A 91 1.41 14.29 -6.69
CA ILE A 91 2.73 13.63 -6.65
C ILE A 91 2.99 12.90 -5.33
N CYS A 92 2.07 12.98 -4.37
CA CYS A 92 2.21 12.31 -3.08
C CYS A 92 0.86 11.85 -2.55
N TYR A 93 0.54 10.59 -2.81
CA TYR A 93 -0.64 9.87 -2.35
C TYR A 93 -0.36 8.37 -2.27
N GLY A 94 -1.26 7.62 -1.66
CA GLY A 94 -1.16 6.16 -1.61
C GLY A 94 -2.40 5.54 -1.00
N THR A 95 -2.60 4.24 -1.24
CA THR A 95 -3.77 3.49 -0.77
C THR A 95 -3.38 2.62 0.42
N ALA A 96 -4.03 2.82 1.57
CA ALA A 96 -3.87 2.01 2.75
C ALA A 96 -4.79 0.78 2.68
N ASP A 97 -4.26 -0.43 2.89
CA ASP A 97 -5.01 -1.69 2.81
C ASP A 97 -6.15 -1.73 3.85
N GLY A 98 -5.87 -1.22 5.06
CA GLY A 98 -6.87 -1.07 6.12
C GLY A 98 -6.57 0.15 6.98
N ILE A 99 -7.58 0.98 7.24
CA ILE A 99 -7.46 2.16 8.08
C ILE A 99 -8.69 2.34 8.96
N TYR A 100 -8.46 2.83 10.17
CA TYR A 100 -9.51 3.26 11.09
C TYR A 100 -9.07 4.51 11.85
N PHE A 101 -9.95 5.50 11.91
CA PHE A 101 -9.78 6.65 12.80
C PHE A 101 -11.03 6.86 13.62
N GLY A 102 -10.88 6.96 14.93
CA GLY A 102 -12.01 7.16 15.82
C GLY A 102 -11.62 7.12 17.30
N LYS A 103 -12.62 7.15 18.20
CA LYS A 103 -12.35 7.02 19.63
C LYS A 103 -11.80 5.64 19.96
N GLN A 104 -10.76 5.62 20.77
CA GLN A 104 -10.23 4.37 21.33
C GLN A 104 -11.21 3.83 22.35
N ARG A 105 -11.51 2.53 22.24
CA ARG A 105 -12.45 1.88 23.18
C ARG A 105 -11.93 1.96 24.62
N GLY A 106 -12.71 2.55 25.50
CA GLY A 106 -12.34 2.72 26.92
C GLY A 106 -11.43 3.91 27.20
N SER A 107 -11.22 4.81 26.25
CA SER A 107 -10.44 6.04 26.38
C SER A 107 -11.15 7.20 25.68
N ASP A 108 -10.89 8.43 26.13
CA ASP A 108 -11.33 9.64 25.42
C ASP A 108 -10.38 10.05 24.28
N ARG A 109 -9.24 9.39 24.14
CA ARG A 109 -8.28 9.67 23.07
C ARG A 109 -8.77 9.10 21.73
N MET A 110 -8.43 9.81 20.66
CA MET A 110 -8.57 9.31 19.31
C MET A 110 -7.45 8.31 19.01
N ILE A 111 -7.70 7.34 18.15
CA ILE A 111 -6.71 6.39 17.66
C ILE A 111 -6.80 6.30 16.15
N LEU A 112 -5.63 6.36 15.51
CA LEU A 112 -5.42 6.01 14.11
C LEU A 112 -4.82 4.60 14.04
N ARG A 113 -5.49 3.68 13.34
CA ARG A 113 -4.94 2.35 13.01
C ARG A 113 -4.71 2.27 11.52
N ILE A 114 -3.52 1.82 11.13
CA ILE A 114 -3.19 1.52 9.74
C ILE A 114 -2.61 0.12 9.70
N HIS A 115 -3.27 -0.76 8.96
CA HIS A 115 -2.90 -2.15 8.78
C HIS A 115 -2.56 -2.43 7.32
N ASP A 116 -1.55 -3.26 7.09
CA ASP A 116 -1.04 -3.58 5.77
C ASP A 116 -0.81 -5.10 5.64
N LEU A 117 -1.24 -5.67 4.52
CA LEU A 117 -1.09 -7.08 4.21
C LEU A 117 0.07 -7.29 3.26
N LYS A 118 1.09 -8.02 3.66
CA LYS A 118 2.24 -8.38 2.82
C LYS A 118 2.17 -9.83 2.39
N THR A 119 2.17 -10.04 1.09
CA THR A 119 2.11 -11.37 0.46
C THR A 119 3.47 -11.87 0.00
N GLY A 120 4.50 -11.00 0.01
CA GLY A 120 5.87 -11.34 -0.35
C GLY A 120 6.68 -11.94 0.81
N GLU A 121 7.81 -12.57 0.47
CA GLU A 121 8.73 -13.20 1.44
C GLU A 121 9.76 -12.21 2.02
N ILE A 122 10.02 -11.09 1.32
CA ILE A 122 10.99 -10.08 1.79
C ILE A 122 10.42 -9.40 3.03
N PRO A 123 11.17 -9.34 4.15
CA PRO A 123 10.70 -8.71 5.37
C PRO A 123 10.23 -7.27 5.13
N ALA A 124 9.01 -6.98 5.52
CA ALA A 124 8.41 -5.67 5.36
C ALA A 124 8.94 -4.69 6.43
N LYS A 125 8.94 -3.40 6.09
CA LYS A 125 9.34 -2.31 6.99
C LYS A 125 8.14 -1.41 7.29
N MET A 126 8.16 -0.76 8.45
CA MET A 126 7.09 0.14 8.88
C MET A 126 7.05 1.48 8.13
N ASP A 127 8.11 1.82 7.37
CA ASP A 127 8.24 3.11 6.69
C ASP A 127 6.99 3.46 5.85
N GLN A 128 6.42 2.48 5.14
CA GLN A 128 5.21 2.69 4.34
C GLN A 128 4.02 3.14 5.19
N LEU A 129 3.80 2.50 6.35
CA LEU A 129 2.70 2.83 7.24
C LEU A 129 2.93 4.16 7.96
N MET A 130 4.18 4.51 8.24
CA MET A 130 4.55 5.82 8.77
C MET A 130 4.28 6.92 7.75
N ILE A 131 4.55 6.67 6.45
CA ILE A 131 4.19 7.60 5.37
C ILE A 131 2.66 7.75 5.27
N TYR A 132 1.89 6.66 5.33
CA TYR A 132 0.42 6.75 5.39
C TYR A 132 -0.08 7.55 6.59
N THR A 133 0.56 7.38 7.75
CA THR A 133 0.26 8.19 8.94
C THR A 133 0.50 9.68 8.68
N ALA A 134 1.64 10.02 8.06
CA ALA A 134 1.96 11.40 7.70
C ALA A 134 0.96 11.97 6.67
N LEU A 135 0.60 11.19 5.64
CA LEU A 135 -0.42 11.57 4.66
C LEU A 135 -1.77 11.83 5.32
N PHE A 136 -2.22 10.94 6.21
CA PHE A 136 -3.44 11.15 6.99
C PHE A 136 -3.38 12.46 7.78
N CYS A 137 -2.28 12.71 8.49
CA CYS A 137 -2.12 13.94 9.27
C CYS A 137 -2.18 15.20 8.39
N LEU A 138 -1.52 15.17 7.22
CA LEU A 138 -1.50 16.30 6.28
C LEU A 138 -2.86 16.54 5.63
N GLU A 139 -3.54 15.47 5.19
CA GLU A 139 -4.83 15.56 4.51
C GLU A 139 -5.95 16.08 5.43
N TYR A 140 -5.99 15.57 6.66
CA TYR A 140 -7.06 15.91 7.62
C TYR A 140 -6.67 17.00 8.63
N GLY A 141 -5.49 17.62 8.51
CA GLY A 141 -5.01 18.67 9.40
C GLY A 141 -4.81 18.21 10.85
N MET A 142 -4.50 16.92 11.05
CA MET A 142 -4.30 16.31 12.37
C MET A 142 -2.84 16.40 12.79
N LYS A 143 -2.59 16.53 14.11
CA LYS A 143 -1.23 16.45 14.65
C LYS A 143 -0.97 15.06 15.22
N PRO A 144 0.19 14.44 14.93
CA PRO A 144 0.50 13.10 15.45
C PRO A 144 0.42 12.98 16.98
N GLY A 145 0.68 14.06 17.72
CA GLY A 145 0.63 14.09 19.20
C GLY A 145 -0.79 14.15 19.78
N GLU A 146 -1.80 14.43 18.98
CA GLU A 146 -3.19 14.56 19.43
C GLU A 146 -3.96 13.23 19.44
N MET A 147 -3.36 12.16 18.93
CA MET A 147 -3.97 10.83 18.83
C MET A 147 -2.96 9.73 19.15
N ASP A 148 -3.46 8.55 19.47
CA ASP A 148 -2.68 7.33 19.53
C ASP A 148 -2.55 6.78 18.11
N ILE A 149 -1.40 6.16 17.77
CA ILE A 149 -1.14 5.59 16.45
C ILE A 149 -0.76 4.13 16.63
N GLU A 150 -1.43 3.24 15.89
CA GLU A 150 -1.16 1.81 15.89
C GLU A 150 -0.97 1.33 14.45
N LEU A 151 0.21 0.82 14.15
CA LEU A 151 0.59 0.30 12.84
C LEU A 151 0.78 -1.22 12.93
N ARG A 152 0.25 -1.95 11.94
CA ARG A 152 0.42 -3.41 11.87
C ARG A 152 0.74 -3.86 10.46
N ILE A 153 1.74 -4.72 10.34
CA ILE A 153 2.03 -5.46 9.11
C ILE A 153 1.74 -6.93 9.35
N TYR A 154 0.93 -7.51 8.48
CA TYR A 154 0.59 -8.93 8.45
C TYR A 154 1.39 -9.60 7.34
N GLN A 155 2.36 -10.46 7.70
CA GLN A 155 3.21 -11.14 6.72
C GLN A 155 3.48 -12.59 7.13
N GLY A 156 3.23 -13.54 6.24
CA GLY A 156 3.42 -14.96 6.52
C GLY A 156 2.51 -15.47 7.65
N MET A 157 3.10 -15.72 8.81
CA MET A 157 2.40 -16.10 10.05
C MET A 157 2.60 -15.07 11.17
N ASP A 158 3.25 -13.95 10.89
CA ASP A 158 3.65 -12.95 11.85
C ASP A 158 2.80 -11.67 11.71
N ILE A 159 2.66 -10.98 12.81
CA ILE A 159 2.06 -9.64 12.88
C ILE A 159 3.09 -8.72 13.54
N LEU A 160 3.62 -7.78 12.78
CA LEU A 160 4.52 -6.76 13.29
C LEU A 160 3.69 -5.58 13.82
N PHE A 161 3.94 -5.16 15.04
CA PHE A 161 3.27 -4.05 15.70
C PHE A 161 4.24 -2.88 15.86
N TYR A 162 3.73 -1.67 15.64
CA TYR A 162 4.46 -0.46 15.93
C TYR A 162 3.53 0.68 16.36
N ASN A 163 3.95 1.43 17.37
CA ASN A 163 3.27 2.62 17.85
C ASN A 163 4.26 3.80 17.76
N PRO A 164 4.34 4.50 16.61
CA PRO A 164 5.29 5.58 16.42
C PRO A 164 5.00 6.75 17.34
N LYS A 165 6.06 7.42 17.78
CA LYS A 165 5.96 8.67 18.50
C LYS A 165 5.77 9.84 17.51
N PRO A 166 5.20 10.98 17.96
CA PRO A 166 5.04 12.16 17.10
C PRO A 166 6.34 12.60 16.43
N GLU A 167 7.47 12.49 17.14
CA GLU A 167 8.79 12.89 16.66
C GLU A 167 9.31 12.05 15.48
N GLU A 168 8.70 10.89 15.23
CA GLU A 168 9.02 10.01 14.10
C GLU A 168 8.17 10.35 12.87
N ILE A 169 6.96 10.86 13.06
CA ILE A 169 6.02 11.20 11.97
C ILE A 169 6.26 12.64 11.46
N LEU A 170 6.53 13.59 12.34
CA LEU A 170 6.73 14.99 11.97
C LEU A 170 7.81 15.20 10.89
N PRO A 171 9.00 14.58 10.96
CA PRO A 171 10.02 14.72 9.92
C PRO A 171 9.57 14.15 8.55
N ILE A 172 8.69 13.15 8.54
CA ILE A 172 8.13 12.60 7.30
C ILE A 172 7.16 13.62 6.68
N MET A 173 6.29 14.23 7.49
CA MET A 173 5.38 15.29 7.04
C MET A 173 6.17 16.47 6.44
N ASP A 174 7.21 16.95 7.13
CA ASP A 174 8.07 18.04 6.65
C ASP A 174 8.75 17.67 5.33
N THR A 175 9.19 16.44 5.19
CA THR A 175 9.81 15.93 3.97
C THR A 175 8.84 15.89 2.80
N ILE A 176 7.60 15.42 3.03
CA ILE A 176 6.53 15.39 2.01
C ILE A 176 6.25 16.83 1.54
N ILE A 177 6.03 17.77 2.45
CA ILE A 177 5.75 19.18 2.13
C ILE A 177 6.90 19.79 1.32
N ARG A 178 8.13 19.58 1.77
CA ARG A 178 9.32 20.10 1.11
C ARG A 178 9.52 19.56 -0.30
N PHE A 179 9.38 18.25 -0.47
CA PHE A 179 9.57 17.60 -1.78
C PHE A 179 8.45 17.94 -2.76
N ASP A 180 7.21 18.02 -2.29
CA ASP A 180 6.10 18.50 -3.09
C ASP A 180 6.36 19.89 -3.66
N LYS A 181 6.84 20.81 -2.80
CA LYS A 181 7.19 22.16 -3.23
C LYS A 181 8.31 22.17 -4.29
N ILE A 182 9.39 21.44 -4.06
CA ILE A 182 10.53 21.36 -5.00
C ILE A 182 10.06 20.82 -6.35
N ILE A 183 9.25 19.74 -6.37
CA ILE A 183 8.79 19.14 -7.62
C ILE A 183 7.86 20.10 -8.38
N LYS A 184 6.98 20.81 -7.68
CA LYS A 184 6.11 21.83 -8.29
C LYS A 184 6.92 22.98 -8.89
N GLU A 185 7.98 23.42 -8.23
CA GLU A 185 8.90 24.44 -8.78
C GLU A 185 9.58 23.92 -10.05
N VAL A 186 10.10 22.68 -10.05
CA VAL A 186 10.70 22.05 -11.24
C VAL A 186 9.70 21.94 -12.38
N LYS A 187 8.48 21.44 -12.13
CA LYS A 187 7.43 21.36 -13.14
C LYS A 187 7.13 22.74 -13.76
N THR A 188 7.07 23.77 -12.95
CA THR A 188 6.84 25.15 -13.42
C THR A 188 7.96 25.64 -14.36
N VAL A 189 9.22 25.34 -14.01
CA VAL A 189 10.39 25.72 -14.83
C VAL A 189 10.42 24.92 -16.16
N GLU A 190 10.07 23.64 -16.12
CA GLU A 190 10.05 22.76 -17.29
C GLU A 190 8.79 22.91 -18.16
N GLY A 191 7.82 23.74 -17.73
CA GLY A 191 6.55 23.93 -18.44
C GLY A 191 5.66 22.68 -18.50
N VAL A 192 5.80 21.79 -17.53
CA VAL A 192 5.01 20.54 -17.42
C VAL A 192 3.95 20.71 -16.35
N ASN A 193 2.69 20.45 -16.75
CA ASN A 193 1.54 20.45 -15.83
C ASN A 193 1.36 19.12 -15.12
#